data_8869115b2569ce05b6583e46bb3d6901
#
_entry.id   8869115b2569ce05b6583e46bb3d6901
#
_cell.length_a   1.000
_cell.length_b   1.000
_cell.length_c   1.000
_cell.angle_alpha   90.00
_cell.angle_beta   90.00
_cell.angle_gamma   90.00
#
_symmetry.space_group_name_H-M   'P 1'
#
loop_
_entity.id
_entity.type
_entity.pdbx_description
1 polymer ?
#
loop_
_entity_poly.entity_id
_entity_poly.type
_entity_poly.pdbx_seq_one_letter_code
_entity_poly.pdbx_strand_id
1 'polypeptide(L)'
;MKTHKFFNKIIPLMALLTLLGIASCSKGPTQRKDSNVDYWTCTMHPSVHSKDPGKCPICSMDLVSVMKKGGAEAKPPQSQQVTGGGEMKGMAGMPGMPGMKEGEVKTGEKPSDFVVPVERQQQIGVTYARVERKPLRHTIRAVGLIVPDKTRNWQFVSRVDGYVQKLEVTSPGELVEKDAPLLSIYSPDLLTSEREFVELLRMRDQAKTKEGRETPQRLIESARRRLQLWNVTDQQIAELEKTRKVSDTFTLLSPFRGVVQSVPVEQGRSVKIGDMLVEVADLSVVWVWAEFYESESSMLNVGQEFSITTKPYPNDKFGGTMSVINPFFDETKRTVKVRIDIPNPDFKLRPGMYVNAELEMNMGEALTVPVSAVMPTGTRDLVFVDKGAGKIEPRVVQLGYKYGDIYEVQSGLKNNERVIVSANFLISAESKVQGALKEFEEGQKSQETVPEGKP
;
A
#
# COMPACT_ATOMS: atom_id res chain seq x y z
N MET A 1 60.90 -24.34 3.69
CA MET A 1 61.89 -23.24 3.55
C MET A 1 62.43 -23.26 2.11
N LYS A 2 62.21 -22.24 1.30
CA LYS A 2 62.53 -21.97 -0.14
C LYS A 2 61.32 -22.04 -1.09
N THR A 3 60.43 -21.01 -1.04
CA THR A 3 59.58 -20.64 -2.17
C THR A 3 59.11 -19.17 -2.14
N HIS A 4 59.75 -18.27 -1.41
CA HIS A 4 59.29 -16.87 -1.26
C HIS A 4 60.17 -15.79 -1.93
N LYS A 5 61.08 -16.15 -2.84
CA LYS A 5 62.00 -15.15 -3.46
C LYS A 5 61.81 -14.92 -4.97
N PHE A 6 60.81 -15.51 -5.61
CA PHE A 6 60.62 -15.36 -7.09
C PHE A 6 59.56 -14.35 -7.50
N PHE A 7 58.73 -13.85 -6.58
CA PHE A 7 57.59 -12.95 -6.92
C PHE A 7 57.93 -11.44 -6.91
N ASN A 8 59.10 -11.04 -6.46
CA ASN A 8 59.42 -9.63 -6.22
C ASN A 8 60.26 -8.94 -7.32
N LYS A 9 60.49 -9.60 -8.48
CA LYS A 9 61.24 -9.03 -9.60
C LYS A 9 60.47 -8.81 -10.90
N ILE A 10 59.17 -9.16 -10.94
CA ILE A 10 58.34 -9.02 -12.16
C ILE A 10 57.47 -7.77 -12.14
N ILE A 11 57.26 -7.17 -10.99
CA ILE A 11 56.36 -6.00 -10.84
C ILE A 11 56.90 -4.68 -11.43
N PRO A 12 58.21 -4.36 -11.41
CA PRO A 12 58.70 -3.10 -12.03
C PRO A 12 58.80 -3.10 -13.56
N LEU A 13 58.76 -4.27 -14.24
CA LEU A 13 58.89 -4.34 -15.69
C LEU A 13 57.57 -4.15 -16.44
N MET A 14 56.40 -4.39 -15.79
CA MET A 14 55.07 -4.13 -16.38
C MET A 14 54.61 -2.66 -16.23
N ALA A 15 55.15 -1.92 -15.28
CA ALA A 15 54.81 -0.51 -15.10
C ALA A 15 55.51 0.42 -16.12
N LEU A 16 56.57 -0.04 -16.81
CA LEU A 16 57.27 0.79 -17.79
C LEU A 16 56.72 0.63 -19.22
N LEU A 17 55.90 -0.40 -19.50
CA LEU A 17 55.31 -0.64 -20.84
C LEU A 17 53.93 0.03 -21.01
N THR A 18 53.30 0.56 -19.96
CA THR A 18 52.02 1.25 -20.05
C THR A 18 52.12 2.77 -20.20
N LEU A 19 53.33 3.33 -20.25
CA LEU A 19 53.52 4.82 -20.31
C LEU A 19 53.86 5.32 -21.75
N LEU A 20 53.92 4.47 -22.78
CA LEU A 20 54.27 4.91 -24.15
C LEU A 20 53.13 4.83 -25.18
N GLY A 21 51.86 4.73 -24.74
CA GLY A 21 50.73 4.51 -25.65
C GLY A 21 49.67 5.64 -25.70
N ILE A 22 49.97 6.86 -25.25
CA ILE A 22 48.97 7.95 -25.30
C ILE A 22 49.62 9.21 -25.90
N ALA A 23 49.77 9.24 -27.22
CA ALA A 23 49.92 10.45 -27.98
C ALA A 23 49.44 10.24 -29.43
N SER A 24 48.15 10.31 -29.63
CA SER A 24 47.52 10.59 -30.93
C SER A 24 46.33 11.53 -30.72
N CYS A 25 46.61 12.82 -30.80
CA CYS A 25 45.56 13.85 -30.87
C CYS A 25 44.97 13.84 -32.28
N SER A 26 43.67 13.49 -32.39
CA SER A 26 42.84 13.94 -33.51
C SER A 26 41.96 15.06 -33.04
N LYS A 27 42.25 16.27 -33.52
CA LYS A 27 41.40 17.46 -33.39
C LYS A 27 40.12 17.23 -34.20
N GLY A 28 39.01 16.94 -33.54
CA GLY A 28 37.65 17.08 -34.07
C GLY A 28 37.20 18.56 -33.97
N PRO A 29 36.20 19.00 -34.75
CA PRO A 29 35.82 20.38 -34.87
C PRO A 29 35.27 20.97 -33.55
N THR A 30 35.85 22.08 -33.16
CA THR A 30 35.44 22.91 -32.00
C THR A 30 34.05 23.48 -32.24
N GLN A 31 33.01 22.84 -31.66
CA GLN A 31 31.70 23.45 -31.51
C GLN A 31 31.79 24.52 -30.41
N ARG A 32 31.41 25.75 -30.78
CA ARG A 32 31.29 26.89 -29.86
C ARG A 32 30.36 26.50 -28.71
N LYS A 33 30.87 26.56 -27.49
CA LYS A 33 30.04 26.49 -26.28
C LYS A 33 29.21 27.76 -26.21
N ASP A 34 27.90 27.65 -26.44
CA ASP A 34 26.98 28.75 -26.16
C ASP A 34 26.89 28.90 -24.62
N SER A 35 27.39 30.01 -24.14
CA SER A 35 27.52 30.32 -22.69
C SER A 35 26.17 30.49 -21.97
N ASN A 36 25.06 30.34 -22.67
CA ASN A 36 23.71 30.58 -22.17
C ASN A 36 22.87 29.30 -21.96
N VAL A 37 23.45 28.13 -22.18
CA VAL A 37 22.79 26.81 -21.96
C VAL A 37 23.06 26.37 -20.53
N ASP A 38 22.00 25.92 -19.82
CA ASP A 38 22.10 25.39 -18.47
C ASP A 38 22.45 23.90 -18.51
N TYR A 39 21.67 23.12 -19.25
CA TYR A 39 21.92 21.72 -19.50
C TYR A 39 21.21 21.26 -20.78
N TRP A 40 21.56 20.04 -21.22
CA TRP A 40 20.92 19.36 -22.34
C TRP A 40 20.06 18.22 -21.82
N THR A 41 18.82 18.08 -22.33
CA THR A 41 17.88 17.05 -21.90
C THR A 41 17.19 16.37 -23.08
N CYS A 42 16.61 15.21 -22.85
CA CYS A 42 15.82 14.48 -23.84
C CYS A 42 14.33 14.82 -23.68
N THR A 43 13.65 15.11 -24.77
CA THR A 43 12.19 15.39 -24.76
C THR A 43 11.33 14.22 -24.28
N MET A 44 11.80 12.98 -24.49
CA MET A 44 11.13 11.75 -24.07
C MET A 44 11.58 11.26 -22.68
N HIS A 45 12.77 11.67 -22.22
CA HIS A 45 13.34 11.27 -20.94
C HIS A 45 13.86 12.49 -20.18
N PRO A 46 12.99 13.26 -19.55
CA PRO A 46 13.35 14.51 -18.86
C PRO A 46 14.35 14.36 -17.71
N SER A 47 14.52 13.14 -17.20
CA SER A 47 15.50 12.81 -16.16
C SER A 47 16.95 12.74 -16.66
N VAL A 48 17.16 12.72 -17.98
CA VAL A 48 18.50 12.71 -18.58
C VAL A 48 18.99 14.15 -18.70
N HIS A 49 20.01 14.51 -17.91
CA HIS A 49 20.67 15.82 -17.94
C HIS A 49 22.13 15.64 -18.34
N SER A 50 22.60 16.38 -19.35
CA SER A 50 23.97 16.39 -19.79
C SER A 50 24.52 17.82 -19.84
N LYS A 51 25.80 18.01 -19.58
CA LYS A 51 26.47 19.30 -19.69
C LYS A 51 26.92 19.62 -21.13
N ASP A 52 26.96 18.61 -21.98
CA ASP A 52 27.40 18.71 -23.37
C ASP A 52 26.32 18.19 -24.33
N PRO A 53 26.25 18.75 -25.57
CA PRO A 53 25.32 18.22 -26.58
C PRO A 53 25.68 16.80 -26.96
N GLY A 54 24.65 15.96 -27.22
CA GLY A 54 24.88 14.56 -27.56
C GLY A 54 23.57 13.81 -27.74
N LYS A 55 23.65 12.46 -27.67
CA LYS A 55 22.50 11.58 -27.79
C LYS A 55 22.06 11.05 -26.42
N CYS A 56 20.76 10.89 -26.27
CA CYS A 56 20.16 10.32 -25.07
C CYS A 56 20.62 8.86 -24.89
N PRO A 57 21.16 8.46 -23.73
CA PRO A 57 21.64 7.10 -23.50
C PRO A 57 20.52 6.05 -23.45
N ILE A 58 19.25 6.48 -23.31
CA ILE A 58 18.09 5.60 -23.21
C ILE A 58 17.45 5.35 -24.58
N CYS A 59 17.29 6.40 -25.41
CA CYS A 59 16.56 6.31 -26.69
C CYS A 59 17.37 6.73 -27.92
N SER A 60 18.64 7.13 -27.75
CA SER A 60 19.56 7.54 -28.83
C SER A 60 19.11 8.77 -29.64
N MET A 61 18.07 9.50 -29.21
CA MET A 61 17.67 10.77 -29.83
C MET A 61 18.58 11.92 -29.39
N ASP A 62 18.70 12.95 -30.23
CA ASP A 62 19.52 14.11 -29.92
C ASP A 62 18.95 14.88 -28.72
N LEU A 63 19.84 15.34 -27.83
CA LEU A 63 19.48 16.13 -26.66
C LEU A 63 19.20 17.59 -27.09
N VAL A 64 18.21 18.21 -26.43
CA VAL A 64 17.78 19.59 -26.65
C VAL A 64 18.33 20.48 -25.54
N SER A 65 18.82 21.68 -25.89
CA SER A 65 19.38 22.66 -24.95
C SER A 65 18.30 23.34 -24.12
N VAL A 66 18.52 23.44 -22.82
CA VAL A 66 17.70 24.23 -21.88
C VAL A 66 18.52 25.49 -21.50
N MET A 67 17.95 26.69 -21.78
CA MET A 67 18.59 27.96 -21.49
C MET A 67 18.48 28.34 -20.02
N LYS A 68 19.50 29.02 -19.47
CA LYS A 68 19.47 29.58 -18.12
C LYS A 68 18.37 30.64 -18.04
N LYS A 69 17.41 30.49 -17.14
CA LYS A 69 16.47 31.57 -16.79
C LYS A 69 17.26 32.67 -16.07
N GLY A 70 17.30 33.82 -16.68
CA GLY A 70 17.89 35.04 -16.08
C GLY A 70 17.25 35.30 -14.71
N GLY A 71 18.06 35.48 -13.69
CA GLY A 71 17.64 35.66 -12.32
C GLY A 71 16.70 36.83 -12.10
N ALA A 72 15.51 36.49 -11.61
CA ALA A 72 14.67 37.35 -10.81
C ALA A 72 13.97 36.44 -9.80
N GLU A 73 14.32 36.61 -8.53
CA GLU A 73 13.65 36.01 -7.39
C GLU A 73 12.15 36.35 -7.42
N ALA A 74 11.30 35.36 -7.54
CA ALA A 74 9.88 35.50 -7.28
C ALA A 74 9.48 34.57 -6.12
N LYS A 75 9.22 35.17 -4.97
CA LYS A 75 8.51 34.62 -3.82
C LYS A 75 7.16 34.05 -4.24
N PRO A 76 6.63 33.01 -3.54
CA PRO A 76 5.33 32.47 -3.82
C PRO A 76 4.21 33.45 -3.46
N PRO A 77 3.12 33.56 -4.22
CA PRO A 77 2.04 34.46 -3.94
C PRO A 77 1.14 33.93 -2.83
N GLN A 78 1.08 34.71 -1.75
CA GLN A 78 0.00 34.64 -0.77
C GLN A 78 -1.29 35.22 -1.38
N SER A 79 -2.39 34.53 -1.13
CA SER A 79 -3.75 34.97 -1.37
C SER A 79 -4.03 36.29 -0.69
N GLN A 80 -4.40 37.33 -1.45
CA GLN A 80 -5.09 38.51 -0.91
C GLN A 80 -6.31 38.84 -1.78
N GLN A 81 -7.45 38.84 -1.12
CA GLN A 81 -8.69 39.48 -1.56
C GLN A 81 -8.43 40.98 -1.84
N VAL A 82 -8.92 41.46 -2.95
CA VAL A 82 -9.05 42.91 -3.17
C VAL A 82 -10.45 43.22 -3.67
N THR A 83 -11.20 43.86 -2.81
CA THR A 83 -12.35 44.73 -3.11
C THR A 83 -11.84 46.10 -3.56
N GLY A 84 -12.51 46.70 -4.53
CA GLY A 84 -12.44 48.13 -4.72
C GLY A 84 -12.23 48.61 -6.15
N GLY A 85 -13.24 49.25 -6.66
CA GLY A 85 -13.33 49.86 -7.99
C GLY A 85 -12.39 51.03 -8.19
N GLY A 86 -12.20 51.38 -9.45
CA GLY A 86 -11.46 52.55 -9.89
C GLY A 86 -11.52 52.72 -11.40
N GLU A 87 -12.35 53.61 -11.84
CA GLU A 87 -12.42 54.13 -13.22
C GLU A 87 -11.08 54.63 -13.71
N MET A 88 -10.72 54.36 -14.96
CA MET A 88 -9.86 55.20 -15.76
C MET A 88 -10.33 55.30 -17.19
N LYS A 89 -10.56 56.56 -17.59
CA LYS A 89 -10.91 57.07 -18.89
C LYS A 89 -9.82 56.87 -19.96
N GLY A 90 -10.22 56.47 -21.11
CA GLY A 90 -10.00 57.07 -22.40
C GLY A 90 -8.60 57.06 -23.00
N MET A 91 -8.46 56.32 -24.11
CA MET A 91 -7.68 56.82 -25.23
C MET A 91 -8.27 56.30 -26.56
N ALA A 92 -8.59 57.24 -27.42
CA ALA A 92 -9.27 57.06 -28.69
C ALA A 92 -8.31 56.61 -29.80
N GLY A 93 -8.81 55.86 -30.76
CA GLY A 93 -8.50 56.01 -32.16
C GLY A 93 -7.58 55.02 -32.83
N MET A 94 -8.15 53.97 -33.45
CA MET A 94 -7.76 53.51 -34.78
C MET A 94 -8.98 52.87 -35.49
N PRO A 95 -9.25 53.18 -36.77
CA PRO A 95 -10.43 52.71 -37.50
C PRO A 95 -10.17 51.41 -38.28
N GLY A 96 -11.14 50.55 -38.30
CA GLY A 96 -11.44 49.68 -39.43
C GLY A 96 -11.03 48.21 -39.39
N MET A 97 -11.85 47.37 -38.73
CA MET A 97 -12.16 46.01 -39.21
C MET A 97 -13.62 45.69 -38.88
N PRO A 98 -14.39 45.05 -39.81
CA PRO A 98 -15.79 44.78 -39.57
C PRO A 98 -15.92 43.69 -38.51
N GLY A 99 -16.73 43.94 -37.48
CA GLY A 99 -16.98 43.06 -36.36
C GLY A 99 -17.60 41.73 -36.79
N MET A 100 -16.93 40.63 -36.54
CA MET A 100 -17.57 39.33 -36.34
C MET A 100 -18.36 39.42 -35.04
N LYS A 101 -19.67 39.36 -35.15
CA LYS A 101 -20.56 39.16 -34.00
C LYS A 101 -20.16 37.86 -33.36
N GLU A 102 -19.67 37.91 -32.13
CA GLU A 102 -19.62 36.76 -31.23
C GLU A 102 -21.04 36.20 -31.15
N GLY A 103 -21.21 35.04 -31.74
CA GLY A 103 -22.44 34.26 -31.55
C GLY A 103 -22.56 33.89 -30.07
N GLU A 104 -23.60 34.42 -29.45
CA GLU A 104 -24.07 33.92 -28.16
C GLU A 104 -24.19 32.40 -28.24
N VAL A 105 -23.31 31.69 -27.54
CA VAL A 105 -23.47 30.25 -27.29
C VAL A 105 -24.71 30.11 -26.41
N LYS A 106 -25.83 29.81 -27.03
CA LYS A 106 -27.08 29.44 -26.35
C LYS A 106 -26.81 28.18 -25.51
N THR A 107 -26.44 28.35 -24.26
CA THR A 107 -26.47 27.34 -23.24
C THR A 107 -27.89 26.95 -22.95
N GLY A 108 -28.35 25.81 -23.47
CA GLY A 108 -29.63 25.26 -23.03
C GLY A 108 -30.52 24.51 -24.01
N GLU A 109 -30.05 24.08 -25.17
CA GLU A 109 -30.88 23.14 -25.99
C GLU A 109 -30.80 21.74 -25.35
N LYS A 110 -31.97 21.27 -24.88
CA LYS A 110 -32.16 19.83 -24.60
C LYS A 110 -31.90 19.08 -25.88
N PRO A 111 -31.03 18.05 -25.88
CA PRO A 111 -30.79 17.24 -27.06
C PRO A 111 -32.14 16.70 -27.58
N SER A 112 -32.50 17.01 -28.83
CA SER A 112 -33.77 16.60 -29.40
C SER A 112 -33.76 15.10 -29.70
N ASP A 113 -34.91 14.45 -29.50
CA ASP A 113 -35.11 13.08 -29.90
C ASP A 113 -34.89 12.93 -31.41
N PHE A 114 -34.28 11.83 -31.82
CA PHE A 114 -34.06 11.50 -33.21
C PHE A 114 -34.50 10.06 -33.50
N VAL A 115 -34.74 9.74 -34.75
CA VAL A 115 -35.26 8.42 -35.18
C VAL A 115 -34.18 7.70 -35.96
N VAL A 116 -33.78 6.51 -35.49
CA VAL A 116 -32.93 5.58 -36.25
C VAL A 116 -33.80 4.36 -36.58
N PRO A 117 -34.08 4.08 -37.88
CA PRO A 117 -34.88 2.92 -38.27
C PRO A 117 -34.31 1.61 -37.64
N VAL A 118 -35.21 0.69 -37.29
CA VAL A 118 -34.82 -0.55 -36.60
C VAL A 118 -33.86 -1.38 -37.45
N GLU A 119 -34.05 -1.39 -38.77
CA GLU A 119 -33.18 -2.07 -39.75
C GLU A 119 -31.75 -1.50 -39.67
N ARG A 120 -31.62 -0.17 -39.52
CA ARG A 120 -30.34 0.51 -39.39
C ARG A 120 -29.70 0.20 -38.07
N GLN A 121 -30.48 0.15 -36.99
CA GLN A 121 -29.95 -0.24 -35.65
C GLN A 121 -29.41 -1.68 -35.66
N GLN A 122 -30.06 -2.60 -36.34
CA GLN A 122 -29.58 -3.97 -36.51
C GLN A 122 -28.29 -4.04 -37.33
N GLN A 123 -28.21 -3.28 -38.43
CA GLN A 123 -26.99 -3.22 -39.27
C GLN A 123 -25.76 -2.73 -38.49
N ILE A 124 -25.93 -1.75 -37.61
CA ILE A 124 -24.83 -1.21 -36.81
C ILE A 124 -24.61 -1.96 -35.50
N GLY A 125 -25.37 -3.03 -35.22
CA GLY A 125 -25.18 -3.91 -34.06
C GLY A 125 -25.57 -3.27 -32.72
N VAL A 126 -26.68 -2.51 -32.69
CA VAL A 126 -27.19 -1.90 -31.45
C VAL A 126 -27.68 -2.98 -30.50
N THR A 127 -27.16 -2.96 -29.26
CA THR A 127 -27.64 -3.78 -28.18
C THR A 127 -28.14 -2.90 -27.03
N TYR A 128 -29.01 -3.47 -26.22
CA TYR A 128 -29.69 -2.75 -25.16
C TYR A 128 -29.48 -3.38 -23.80
N ALA A 129 -29.45 -2.57 -22.72
CA ALA A 129 -29.58 -3.01 -21.36
C ALA A 129 -30.75 -2.30 -20.70
N ARG A 130 -31.22 -2.84 -19.59
CA ARG A 130 -32.20 -2.19 -18.72
C ARG A 130 -31.49 -1.49 -17.58
N VAL A 131 -32.00 -0.33 -17.22
CA VAL A 131 -31.60 0.40 -16.02
C VAL A 131 -32.33 -0.24 -14.85
N GLU A 132 -31.59 -0.86 -13.96
CA GLU A 132 -32.11 -1.65 -12.84
C GLU A 132 -31.47 -1.23 -11.52
N ARG A 133 -32.22 -1.39 -10.42
CA ARG A 133 -31.63 -1.28 -9.09
C ARG A 133 -30.86 -2.56 -8.78
N LYS A 134 -29.59 -2.40 -8.44
CA LYS A 134 -28.71 -3.50 -8.05
C LYS A 134 -28.00 -3.19 -6.75
N PRO A 135 -27.72 -4.20 -5.93
CA PRO A 135 -26.85 -4.02 -4.76
C PRO A 135 -25.45 -3.66 -5.25
N LEU A 136 -24.95 -2.54 -4.75
CA LEU A 136 -23.60 -2.07 -5.06
C LEU A 136 -22.63 -2.68 -4.07
N ARG A 137 -21.58 -3.31 -4.59
CA ARG A 137 -20.48 -3.85 -3.80
C ARG A 137 -19.20 -3.13 -4.20
N HIS A 138 -18.56 -2.55 -3.22
CA HIS A 138 -17.25 -1.94 -3.41
C HIS A 138 -16.20 -2.85 -2.78
N THR A 139 -15.21 -3.27 -3.58
CA THR A 139 -14.12 -4.11 -3.11
C THR A 139 -12.83 -3.30 -3.12
N ILE A 140 -12.28 -3.09 -1.94
CA ILE A 140 -10.96 -2.48 -1.77
C ILE A 140 -9.94 -3.60 -1.63
N ARG A 141 -8.78 -3.45 -2.28
CA ARG A 141 -7.71 -4.43 -2.28
C ARG A 141 -6.41 -3.78 -1.88
N ALA A 142 -5.71 -4.41 -0.94
CA ALA A 142 -4.41 -3.97 -0.50
C ALA A 142 -3.43 -5.15 -0.42
N VAL A 143 -2.15 -4.84 -0.58
CA VAL A 143 -1.09 -5.80 -0.30
C VAL A 143 -0.63 -5.61 1.13
N GLY A 144 -0.47 -6.72 1.85
CA GLY A 144 -0.01 -6.72 3.23
C GLY A 144 1.17 -7.66 3.44
N LEU A 145 1.90 -7.42 4.52
CA LEU A 145 2.99 -8.27 5.00
C LEU A 145 2.59 -8.89 6.33
N ILE A 146 2.74 -10.21 6.43
CA ILE A 146 2.53 -10.93 7.69
C ILE A 146 3.71 -10.68 8.62
N VAL A 147 3.41 -10.31 9.85
CA VAL A 147 4.38 -10.18 10.94
C VAL A 147 3.88 -10.92 12.18
N PRO A 148 4.76 -11.36 13.08
CA PRO A 148 4.33 -11.95 14.34
C PRO A 148 3.63 -10.91 15.20
N ASP A 149 2.70 -11.37 16.02
CA ASP A 149 2.11 -10.56 17.08
C ASP A 149 3.18 -10.25 18.12
N LYS A 150 3.57 -8.98 18.25
CA LYS A 150 4.60 -8.54 19.19
C LYS A 150 4.23 -8.81 20.66
N THR A 151 2.95 -8.92 20.98
CA THR A 151 2.50 -9.21 22.34
C THR A 151 2.62 -10.69 22.69
N ARG A 152 2.78 -11.54 21.65
CA ARG A 152 2.92 -12.99 21.74
C ARG A 152 4.33 -13.48 21.35
N ASN A 153 5.27 -12.56 21.26
CA ASN A 153 6.68 -12.86 21.05
C ASN A 153 7.43 -12.73 22.37
N TRP A 154 8.05 -13.80 22.80
CA TRP A 154 8.74 -13.86 24.08
C TRP A 154 10.23 -14.06 23.91
N GLN A 155 11.00 -13.10 24.43
CA GLN A 155 12.45 -13.19 24.48
C GLN A 155 12.87 -13.67 25.86
N PHE A 156 13.43 -14.86 25.91
CA PHE A 156 14.03 -15.39 27.13
C PHE A 156 15.45 -14.84 27.29
N VAL A 157 15.61 -14.01 28.28
CA VAL A 157 16.91 -13.44 28.65
C VAL A 157 17.40 -14.07 29.94
N SER A 158 18.70 -14.28 30.05
CA SER A 158 19.29 -14.77 31.29
C SER A 158 19.10 -13.78 32.44
N ARG A 159 18.62 -14.26 33.57
CA ARG A 159 18.47 -13.48 34.81
C ARG A 159 19.50 -13.80 35.84
N VAL A 160 20.40 -14.72 35.53
CA VAL A 160 21.51 -15.18 36.38
C VAL A 160 22.75 -15.38 35.52
N ASP A 161 23.91 -15.22 36.09
CA ASP A 161 25.15 -15.59 35.43
C ASP A 161 25.34 -17.11 35.50
N GLY A 162 25.87 -17.70 34.41
CA GLY A 162 26.04 -19.13 34.38
C GLY A 162 26.59 -19.66 33.06
N TYR A 163 26.42 -20.96 32.83
CA TYR A 163 26.88 -21.66 31.63
C TYR A 163 25.73 -22.52 31.09
N VAL A 164 25.55 -22.48 29.77
CA VAL A 164 24.58 -23.35 29.09
C VAL A 164 25.09 -24.79 29.13
N GLN A 165 24.40 -25.66 29.84
CA GLN A 165 24.80 -27.08 29.95
C GLN A 165 24.24 -27.89 28.79
N LYS A 166 22.98 -27.67 28.44
CA LYS A 166 22.28 -28.40 27.36
C LYS A 166 21.32 -27.47 26.61
N LEU A 167 21.29 -27.59 25.32
CA LEU A 167 20.29 -27.02 24.47
C LEU A 167 19.29 -28.13 24.08
N GLU A 168 18.02 -27.96 24.42
CA GLU A 168 16.96 -28.87 23.99
C GLU A 168 16.38 -28.42 22.65
N VAL A 169 16.44 -27.10 22.39
CA VAL A 169 16.03 -26.48 21.14
C VAL A 169 17.27 -25.94 20.45
N THR A 170 17.53 -26.41 19.24
CA THR A 170 18.80 -26.15 18.54
C THR A 170 18.65 -25.26 17.32
N SER A 171 17.43 -25.17 16.76
CA SER A 171 17.24 -24.50 15.47
C SER A 171 16.02 -23.60 15.44
N PRO A 172 16.12 -22.44 14.77
CA PRO A 172 14.93 -21.65 14.40
C PRO A 172 13.93 -22.48 13.58
N GLY A 173 12.64 -22.29 13.85
CA GLY A 173 11.57 -23.02 13.18
C GLY A 173 11.08 -24.27 13.94
N GLU A 174 11.76 -24.69 15.01
CA GLU A 174 11.28 -25.77 15.85
C GLU A 174 10.00 -25.37 16.59
N LEU A 175 9.00 -26.29 16.62
CA LEU A 175 7.78 -26.10 17.37
C LEU A 175 8.01 -26.59 18.80
N VAL A 176 7.72 -25.75 19.78
CA VAL A 176 7.79 -26.06 21.19
C VAL A 176 6.40 -26.05 21.80
N GLU A 177 6.10 -27.05 22.62
CA GLU A 177 4.86 -27.11 23.37
C GLU A 177 4.97 -26.32 24.68
N LYS A 178 3.82 -26.03 25.30
CA LYS A 178 3.80 -25.44 26.63
C LYS A 178 4.51 -26.37 27.62
N ASP A 179 5.30 -25.78 28.52
CA ASP A 179 6.10 -26.47 29.55
C ASP A 179 7.20 -27.39 28.98
N ALA A 180 7.46 -27.32 27.65
CA ALA A 180 8.59 -28.03 27.05
C ALA A 180 9.93 -27.37 27.46
N PRO A 181 10.99 -28.17 27.66
CA PRO A 181 12.31 -27.65 28.00
C PRO A 181 12.94 -26.95 26.77
N LEU A 182 13.51 -25.76 26.99
CA LEU A 182 14.21 -24.99 25.97
C LEU A 182 15.73 -25.19 26.07
N LEU A 183 16.27 -25.01 27.26
CA LEU A 183 17.67 -25.18 27.55
C LEU A 183 17.88 -25.34 29.05
N SER A 184 19.07 -25.87 29.45
CA SER A 184 19.47 -25.99 30.84
C SER A 184 20.72 -25.16 31.12
N ILE A 185 20.70 -24.42 32.23
CA ILE A 185 21.80 -23.53 32.68
C ILE A 185 22.33 -24.04 34.02
N TYR A 186 23.62 -24.08 34.14
CA TYR A 186 24.29 -24.16 35.42
C TYR A 186 24.58 -22.73 35.93
N SER A 187 24.08 -22.38 37.11
CA SER A 187 24.33 -21.09 37.77
C SER A 187 24.68 -21.34 39.26
N PRO A 188 25.87 -20.91 39.71
CA PRO A 188 26.24 -21.00 41.11
C PRO A 188 25.28 -20.24 42.04
N ASP A 189 24.81 -19.08 41.62
CA ASP A 189 23.92 -18.24 42.42
C ASP A 189 22.54 -18.88 42.59
N LEU A 190 22.00 -19.46 41.51
CA LEU A 190 20.72 -20.18 41.54
C LEU A 190 20.82 -21.42 42.44
N LEU A 191 21.86 -22.21 42.26
CA LEU A 191 22.14 -23.40 43.08
C LEU A 191 22.24 -23.07 44.57
N THR A 192 22.94 -21.97 44.92
CA THR A 192 23.05 -21.50 46.31
C THR A 192 21.67 -21.09 46.85
N SER A 193 20.86 -20.38 46.06
CA SER A 193 19.54 -19.94 46.51
C SER A 193 18.53 -21.10 46.62
N GLU A 194 18.63 -22.13 45.80
CA GLU A 194 17.81 -23.35 45.92
C GLU A 194 18.21 -24.13 47.19
N ARG A 195 19.49 -24.24 47.48
CA ARG A 195 19.99 -24.87 48.75
C ARG A 195 19.51 -24.11 49.98
N GLU A 196 19.60 -22.78 49.96
CA GLU A 196 19.06 -21.93 51.01
C GLU A 196 17.56 -22.14 51.22
N PHE A 197 16.81 -22.17 50.14
CA PHE A 197 15.35 -22.41 50.18
C PHE A 197 15.01 -23.77 50.80
N VAL A 198 15.68 -24.83 50.38
CA VAL A 198 15.48 -26.19 50.96
C VAL A 198 15.85 -26.23 52.45
N GLU A 199 16.93 -25.54 52.87
CA GLU A 199 17.32 -25.50 54.26
C GLU A 199 16.30 -24.74 55.12
N LEU A 200 15.77 -23.62 54.63
CA LEU A 200 14.70 -22.90 55.32
C LEU A 200 13.44 -23.77 55.50
N LEU A 201 13.10 -24.57 54.49
CA LEU A 201 11.99 -25.52 54.57
C LEU A 201 12.24 -26.58 55.63
N ARG A 202 13.47 -27.12 55.76
CA ARG A 202 13.85 -28.07 56.82
C ARG A 202 13.76 -27.43 58.21
N MET A 203 14.25 -26.18 58.37
CA MET A 203 14.12 -25.43 59.62
C MET A 203 12.67 -25.27 60.05
N ARG A 204 11.79 -24.88 59.13
CA ARG A 204 10.34 -24.79 59.38
C ARG A 204 9.74 -26.11 59.84
N ASP A 205 10.08 -27.20 59.13
CA ASP A 205 9.51 -28.53 59.41
C ASP A 205 9.99 -29.10 60.73
N GLN A 206 11.20 -28.73 61.20
CA GLN A 206 11.78 -29.13 62.50
C GLN A 206 11.30 -28.27 63.65
N ALA A 207 10.74 -27.07 63.43
CA ALA A 207 10.28 -26.17 64.47
C ALA A 207 9.05 -26.75 65.21
N LYS A 208 9.21 -26.94 66.54
CA LYS A 208 8.17 -27.54 67.41
C LYS A 208 7.10 -26.52 67.86
N THR A 209 7.39 -25.24 67.87
CA THR A 209 6.49 -24.18 68.31
C THR A 209 5.96 -23.37 67.12
N LYS A 210 4.81 -22.72 67.30
CA LYS A 210 4.20 -21.86 66.24
C LYS A 210 5.11 -20.66 65.98
N GLU A 211 5.61 -20.02 67.01
CA GLU A 211 6.51 -18.85 66.90
C GLU A 211 7.83 -19.23 66.21
N GLY A 212 8.34 -20.44 66.47
CA GLY A 212 9.57 -20.96 65.82
C GLY A 212 9.39 -21.19 64.32
N ARG A 213 8.15 -21.32 63.80
CA ARG A 213 7.84 -21.49 62.38
C ARG A 213 7.65 -20.17 61.64
N GLU A 214 7.28 -19.09 62.33
CA GLU A 214 6.95 -17.80 61.68
C GLU A 214 8.16 -17.15 61.00
N THR A 215 9.32 -17.19 61.61
CA THR A 215 10.54 -16.59 61.04
C THR A 215 11.01 -17.36 59.79
N PRO A 216 11.18 -18.71 59.84
CA PRO A 216 11.48 -19.47 58.61
C PRO A 216 10.45 -19.28 57.53
N GLN A 217 9.14 -19.19 57.86
CA GLN A 217 8.09 -19.01 56.88
C GLN A 217 8.22 -17.70 56.07
N ARG A 218 8.51 -16.58 56.74
CA ARG A 218 8.75 -15.28 56.05
C ARG A 218 10.00 -15.33 55.15
N LEU A 219 11.05 -16.02 55.58
CA LEU A 219 12.27 -16.21 54.78
C LEU A 219 12.00 -17.11 53.57
N ILE A 220 11.20 -18.17 53.73
CA ILE A 220 10.76 -19.02 52.63
C ILE A 220 10.00 -18.22 51.58
N GLU A 221 9.09 -17.34 51.98
CA GLU A 221 8.34 -16.48 51.05
C GLU A 221 9.27 -15.53 50.29
N SER A 222 10.27 -14.97 50.95
CA SER A 222 11.26 -14.12 50.30
C SER A 222 12.13 -14.90 49.31
N ALA A 223 12.62 -16.09 49.72
CA ALA A 223 13.43 -16.96 48.87
C ALA A 223 12.61 -17.48 47.65
N ARG A 224 11.32 -17.86 47.83
CA ARG A 224 10.41 -18.22 46.76
C ARG A 224 10.30 -17.09 45.74
N ARG A 225 10.05 -15.87 46.21
CA ARG A 225 9.96 -14.69 45.35
C ARG A 225 11.24 -14.44 44.55
N ARG A 226 12.40 -14.62 45.14
CA ARG A 226 13.70 -14.51 44.46
C ARG A 226 13.84 -15.56 43.36
N LEU A 227 13.47 -16.83 43.58
CA LEU A 227 13.49 -17.87 42.58
C LEU A 227 12.51 -17.55 41.42
N GLN A 228 11.31 -17.06 41.72
CA GLN A 228 10.33 -16.62 40.68
C GLN A 228 10.89 -15.48 39.82
N LEU A 229 11.61 -14.50 40.45
CA LEU A 229 12.24 -13.42 39.70
C LEU A 229 13.34 -13.93 38.74
N TRP A 230 13.90 -15.09 38.97
CA TRP A 230 14.87 -15.77 38.12
C TRP A 230 14.24 -16.74 37.09
N ASN A 231 12.92 -16.64 36.87
CA ASN A 231 12.15 -17.48 35.96
C ASN A 231 12.03 -18.95 36.38
N VAL A 232 12.24 -19.31 37.63
CA VAL A 232 11.88 -20.60 38.18
C VAL A 232 10.36 -20.63 38.28
N THR A 233 9.71 -21.60 37.60
CA THR A 233 8.24 -21.70 37.59
C THR A 233 7.69 -22.16 38.93
N ASP A 234 6.45 -21.83 39.27
CA ASP A 234 5.81 -22.28 40.49
C ASP A 234 5.74 -23.80 40.57
N GLN A 235 5.65 -24.49 39.48
CA GLN A 235 5.69 -25.94 39.39
C GLN A 235 7.04 -26.49 39.78
N GLN A 236 8.15 -25.91 39.30
CA GLN A 236 9.51 -26.30 39.69
C GLN A 236 9.77 -26.00 41.16
N ILE A 237 9.30 -24.86 41.69
CA ILE A 237 9.39 -24.53 43.11
C ILE A 237 8.60 -25.53 43.95
N ALA A 238 7.39 -25.90 43.57
CA ALA A 238 6.57 -26.89 44.27
C ALA A 238 7.21 -28.28 44.25
N GLU A 239 7.85 -28.66 43.15
CA GLU A 239 8.62 -29.91 43.06
C GLU A 239 9.84 -29.88 43.99
N LEU A 240 10.58 -28.76 44.02
CA LEU A 240 11.71 -28.54 44.96
C LEU A 240 11.20 -28.63 46.41
N GLU A 241 10.06 -28.04 46.75
CA GLU A 241 9.45 -28.15 48.09
C GLU A 241 9.10 -29.58 48.46
N LYS A 242 8.60 -30.36 47.54
CA LYS A 242 8.21 -31.75 47.75
C LYS A 242 9.39 -32.69 47.84
N THR A 243 10.31 -32.58 46.89
CA THR A 243 11.44 -33.53 46.76
C THR A 243 12.61 -33.20 47.67
N ARG A 244 12.78 -31.89 48.06
CA ARG A 244 13.95 -31.38 48.82
C ARG A 244 15.31 -31.69 48.17
N LYS A 245 15.29 -32.01 46.86
CA LYS A 245 16.48 -32.30 46.08
C LYS A 245 16.79 -31.09 45.17
N VAL A 246 17.94 -30.52 45.35
CA VAL A 246 18.46 -29.44 44.51
C VAL A 246 19.10 -30.07 43.28
N SER A 247 18.81 -29.52 42.11
CA SER A 247 19.45 -29.89 40.86
C SER A 247 20.67 -29.03 40.59
N ASP A 248 21.72 -29.60 40.00
CA ASP A 248 22.89 -28.81 39.59
C ASP A 248 22.61 -27.91 38.40
N THR A 249 21.51 -28.15 37.68
CA THR A 249 21.10 -27.39 36.50
C THR A 249 19.66 -26.94 36.60
N PHE A 250 19.42 -25.73 36.19
CA PHE A 250 18.09 -25.14 36.00
C PHE A 250 17.64 -25.27 34.56
N THR A 251 16.44 -25.82 34.32
CA THR A 251 15.86 -25.98 33.01
C THR A 251 14.84 -24.86 32.77
N LEU A 252 15.08 -24.07 31.74
CA LEU A 252 14.15 -23.05 31.26
C LEU A 252 13.03 -23.72 30.45
N LEU A 253 11.77 -23.50 30.83
CA LEU A 253 10.58 -24.06 30.18
C LEU A 253 9.85 -23.00 29.35
N SER A 254 9.19 -23.43 28.28
CA SER A 254 8.33 -22.54 27.48
C SER A 254 6.98 -22.34 28.20
N PRO A 255 6.52 -21.09 28.43
CA PRO A 255 5.23 -20.83 29.09
C PRO A 255 4.02 -21.05 28.15
N PHE A 256 4.22 -21.21 26.85
CA PHE A 256 3.20 -21.39 25.84
C PHE A 256 3.69 -22.25 24.67
N ARG A 257 2.78 -22.69 23.85
CA ARG A 257 3.07 -23.36 22.57
C ARG A 257 3.49 -22.30 21.53
N GLY A 258 4.65 -22.47 20.91
CA GLY A 258 5.17 -21.49 19.95
C GLY A 258 6.22 -22.07 19.03
N VAL A 259 6.71 -21.22 18.14
CA VAL A 259 7.80 -21.52 17.20
C VAL A 259 9.03 -20.76 17.61
N VAL A 260 10.15 -21.45 17.68
CA VAL A 260 11.45 -20.86 17.98
C VAL A 260 11.87 -19.93 16.85
N GLN A 261 12.11 -18.68 17.18
CA GLN A 261 12.50 -17.66 16.21
C GLN A 261 14.03 -17.53 16.14
N SER A 262 14.71 -17.59 17.29
CA SER A 262 16.15 -17.43 17.38
C SER A 262 16.72 -18.17 18.59
N VAL A 263 17.91 -18.77 18.44
CA VAL A 263 18.70 -19.40 19.50
C VAL A 263 20.14 -18.88 19.37
N PRO A 264 20.46 -17.70 19.95
CA PRO A 264 21.78 -17.09 19.77
C PRO A 264 22.86 -17.69 20.68
N VAL A 265 22.53 -18.64 21.55
CA VAL A 265 23.45 -19.29 22.49
C VAL A 265 23.85 -20.67 22.00
N GLU A 266 25.03 -21.10 22.46
CA GLU A 266 25.61 -22.42 22.17
C GLU A 266 25.83 -23.19 23.46
N GLN A 267 25.83 -24.52 23.37
CA GLN A 267 26.12 -25.38 24.48
C GLN A 267 27.57 -25.15 24.99
N GLY A 268 27.75 -25.05 26.31
CA GLY A 268 29.03 -24.76 26.92
C GLY A 268 29.41 -23.29 27.02
N ARG A 269 28.62 -22.40 26.37
CA ARG A 269 28.86 -20.95 26.43
C ARG A 269 28.51 -20.37 27.78
N SER A 270 29.32 -19.44 28.28
CA SER A 270 28.96 -18.62 29.44
C SER A 270 27.92 -17.58 29.05
N VAL A 271 26.93 -17.37 29.90
CA VAL A 271 25.87 -16.37 29.74
C VAL A 271 25.87 -15.44 30.96
N LYS A 272 25.58 -14.17 30.69
CA LYS A 272 25.45 -13.12 31.69
C LYS A 272 24.03 -12.63 31.82
N ILE A 273 23.71 -11.97 32.89
CA ILE A 273 22.41 -11.31 33.08
C ILE A 273 22.15 -10.36 31.91
N GLY A 274 21.00 -10.54 31.24
CA GLY A 274 20.60 -9.74 30.09
C GLY A 274 20.89 -10.37 28.71
N ASP A 275 21.74 -11.43 28.68
CA ASP A 275 21.99 -12.14 27.41
C ASP A 275 20.71 -12.85 26.92
N MET A 276 20.39 -12.70 25.63
CA MET A 276 19.28 -13.39 25.01
C MET A 276 19.62 -14.88 24.86
N LEU A 277 18.75 -15.74 25.36
CA LEU A 277 18.91 -17.19 25.32
C LEU A 277 18.14 -17.83 24.16
N VAL A 278 16.85 -17.60 24.10
CA VAL A 278 15.94 -18.13 23.10
C VAL A 278 14.82 -17.11 22.85
N GLU A 279 14.37 -17.01 21.64
CA GLU A 279 13.19 -16.23 21.27
C GLU A 279 12.13 -17.19 20.72
N VAL A 280 10.92 -17.14 21.29
CA VAL A 280 9.78 -17.99 20.91
C VAL A 280 8.60 -17.11 20.59
N ALA A 281 7.98 -17.34 19.42
CA ALA A 281 6.79 -16.64 18.98
C ALA A 281 5.59 -17.57 18.97
N ASP A 282 4.48 -17.15 19.57
CA ASP A 282 3.19 -17.79 19.38
C ASP A 282 2.58 -17.26 18.08
N LEU A 283 2.54 -18.11 17.06
CA LEU A 283 2.00 -17.81 15.75
C LEU A 283 0.54 -18.22 15.57
N SER A 284 -0.18 -18.54 16.65
CA SER A 284 -1.61 -18.90 16.60
C SER A 284 -2.50 -17.73 16.13
N VAL A 285 -2.01 -16.51 16.31
CA VAL A 285 -2.52 -15.28 15.72
C VAL A 285 -1.36 -14.54 15.10
N VAL A 286 -1.56 -14.06 13.88
CA VAL A 286 -0.57 -13.24 13.17
C VAL A 286 -1.16 -11.90 12.80
N TRP A 287 -0.32 -10.89 12.67
CA TRP A 287 -0.72 -9.58 12.18
C TRP A 287 -0.38 -9.43 10.71
N VAL A 288 -1.27 -8.78 9.99
CA VAL A 288 -1.00 -8.29 8.64
C VAL A 288 -0.97 -6.77 8.67
N TRP A 289 0.14 -6.18 8.25
CA TRP A 289 0.21 -4.78 7.93
C TRP A 289 -0.09 -4.59 6.46
N ALA A 290 -1.31 -4.12 6.15
CA ALA A 290 -1.75 -3.82 4.79
C ALA A 290 -1.64 -2.32 4.52
N GLU A 291 -1.27 -1.94 3.29
CA GLU A 291 -1.11 -0.55 2.87
C GLU A 291 -2.26 -0.17 1.93
N PHE A 292 -3.09 0.80 2.35
CA PHE A 292 -4.23 1.33 1.60
C PHE A 292 -3.94 2.74 1.11
N TYR A 293 -4.50 3.13 -0.03
CA TYR A 293 -4.34 4.50 -0.54
C TYR A 293 -5.12 5.52 0.30
N GLU A 294 -4.63 6.76 0.30
CA GLU A 294 -5.26 7.89 1.01
C GLU A 294 -6.72 8.08 0.63
N SER A 295 -7.06 7.90 -0.67
CA SER A 295 -8.43 8.00 -1.19
C SER A 295 -9.42 6.98 -0.59
N GLU A 296 -8.90 5.84 -0.10
CA GLU A 296 -9.69 4.76 0.48
C GLU A 296 -9.80 4.87 2.01
N SER A 297 -8.94 5.69 2.62
CA SER A 297 -8.81 5.80 4.09
C SER A 297 -10.10 6.18 4.80
N SER A 298 -10.95 7.01 4.17
CA SER A 298 -12.24 7.42 4.73
C SER A 298 -13.27 6.29 4.84
N MET A 299 -13.06 5.19 4.12
CA MET A 299 -13.94 4.02 4.10
C MET A 299 -13.51 2.95 5.12
N LEU A 300 -12.32 3.10 5.72
CA LEU A 300 -11.74 2.13 6.64
C LEU A 300 -12.18 2.41 8.08
N ASN A 301 -12.70 1.39 8.74
CA ASN A 301 -13.12 1.46 10.14
C ASN A 301 -12.62 0.24 10.90
N VAL A 302 -12.19 0.45 12.15
CA VAL A 302 -11.82 -0.63 13.05
C VAL A 302 -13.00 -1.59 13.25
N GLY A 303 -12.74 -2.88 13.23
CA GLY A 303 -13.74 -3.94 13.32
C GLY A 303 -14.23 -4.49 11.98
N GLN A 304 -13.83 -3.92 10.84
CA GLN A 304 -14.17 -4.47 9.53
C GLN A 304 -13.47 -5.82 9.30
N GLU A 305 -14.16 -6.72 8.63
CA GLU A 305 -13.66 -8.05 8.29
C GLU A 305 -13.04 -8.06 6.90
N PHE A 306 -11.86 -8.65 6.81
CA PHE A 306 -11.10 -8.82 5.58
C PHE A 306 -11.01 -10.28 5.17
N SER A 307 -11.09 -10.52 3.87
CA SER A 307 -10.72 -11.78 3.25
C SER A 307 -9.26 -11.70 2.83
N ILE A 308 -8.44 -12.58 3.38
CA ILE A 308 -6.99 -12.60 3.12
C ILE A 308 -6.67 -13.81 2.26
N THR A 309 -5.93 -13.57 1.19
CA THR A 309 -5.43 -14.62 0.29
C THR A 309 -3.92 -14.51 0.14
N THR A 310 -3.26 -15.65 -0.09
CA THR A 310 -1.80 -15.69 -0.25
C THR A 310 -1.39 -16.66 -1.35
N LYS A 311 -0.31 -16.36 -2.05
CA LYS A 311 0.17 -17.18 -3.19
C LYS A 311 0.47 -18.64 -2.82
N PRO A 312 1.09 -18.96 -1.66
CA PRO A 312 1.32 -20.35 -1.28
C PRO A 312 0.04 -21.17 -1.06
N TYR A 313 -1.08 -20.52 -0.74
CA TYR A 313 -2.37 -21.16 -0.48
C TYR A 313 -3.49 -20.46 -1.26
N PRO A 314 -3.53 -20.60 -2.60
CA PRO A 314 -4.41 -19.79 -3.46
C PRO A 314 -5.90 -20.13 -3.29
N ASN A 315 -6.21 -21.32 -2.79
CA ASN A 315 -7.58 -21.78 -2.56
C ASN A 315 -8.09 -21.52 -1.13
N ASP A 316 -7.18 -21.15 -0.22
CA ASP A 316 -7.55 -20.90 1.18
C ASP A 316 -7.83 -19.40 1.35
N LYS A 317 -8.97 -19.07 1.97
CA LYS A 317 -9.33 -17.73 2.40
C LYS A 317 -9.23 -17.66 3.91
N PHE A 318 -8.43 -16.73 4.40
CA PHE A 318 -8.26 -16.49 5.83
C PHE A 318 -9.07 -15.24 6.20
N GLY A 319 -9.92 -15.36 7.21
CA GLY A 319 -10.65 -14.22 7.77
C GLY A 319 -9.76 -13.45 8.74
N GLY A 320 -9.76 -12.12 8.64
CA GLY A 320 -9.06 -11.25 9.58
C GLY A 320 -9.89 -10.03 9.92
N THR A 321 -9.68 -9.48 11.11
CA THR A 321 -10.39 -8.30 11.59
C THR A 321 -9.44 -7.12 11.72
N MET A 322 -9.83 -5.97 11.19
CA MET A 322 -9.08 -4.73 11.33
C MET A 322 -9.06 -4.29 12.80
N SER A 323 -7.89 -4.18 13.38
CA SER A 323 -7.70 -3.81 14.78
C SER A 323 -7.14 -2.41 14.98
N VAL A 324 -6.30 -1.93 14.06
CA VAL A 324 -5.65 -0.63 14.16
C VAL A 324 -5.53 0.02 12.78
N ILE A 325 -5.87 1.31 12.71
CA ILE A 325 -5.55 2.19 11.60
C ILE A 325 -4.42 3.10 12.07
N ASN A 326 -3.28 3.09 11.41
CA ASN A 326 -2.19 3.99 11.73
C ASN A 326 -2.59 5.43 11.37
N PRO A 327 -2.56 6.39 12.30
CA PRO A 327 -2.91 7.77 12.00
C PRO A 327 -1.87 8.50 11.14
N PHE A 328 -0.68 7.93 10.98
CA PHE A 328 0.40 8.51 10.18
C PHE A 328 0.38 7.96 8.77
N PHE A 329 0.32 8.84 7.78
CA PHE A 329 0.45 8.51 6.37
C PHE A 329 1.92 8.38 5.97
N ASP A 330 2.19 7.47 5.04
CA ASP A 330 3.47 7.45 4.33
C ASP A 330 3.42 8.52 3.23
N GLU A 331 4.16 9.61 3.42
CA GLU A 331 4.15 10.76 2.50
C GLU A 331 4.68 10.40 1.10
N THR A 332 5.60 9.44 1.02
CA THR A 332 6.20 9.03 -0.25
C THR A 332 5.24 8.19 -1.08
N LYS A 333 4.56 7.24 -0.43
CA LYS A 333 3.63 6.32 -1.07
C LYS A 333 2.19 6.81 -1.07
N ARG A 334 1.86 7.80 -0.25
CA ARG A 334 0.49 8.27 0.04
C ARG A 334 -0.43 7.14 0.47
N THR A 335 0.07 6.32 1.40
CA THR A 335 -0.67 5.18 1.93
C THR A 335 -0.81 5.26 3.43
N VAL A 336 -1.87 4.65 3.95
CA VAL A 336 -2.09 4.41 5.37
C VAL A 336 -1.87 2.92 5.67
N LYS A 337 -1.17 2.62 6.76
CA LYS A 337 -0.96 1.25 7.23
C LYS A 337 -2.08 0.84 8.17
N VAL A 338 -2.63 -0.32 7.92
CA VAL A 338 -3.71 -0.91 8.70
C VAL A 338 -3.26 -2.26 9.24
N ARG A 339 -3.53 -2.52 10.52
CA ARG A 339 -3.28 -3.82 11.13
C ARG A 339 -4.54 -4.67 11.09
N ILE A 340 -4.40 -5.86 10.55
CA ILE A 340 -5.43 -6.88 10.52
C ILE A 340 -4.93 -8.08 11.35
N ASP A 341 -5.71 -8.47 12.34
CA ASP A 341 -5.41 -9.60 13.20
C ASP A 341 -6.06 -10.87 12.61
N ILE A 342 -5.27 -11.91 12.37
CA ILE A 342 -5.71 -13.12 11.68
C ILE A 342 -5.46 -14.36 12.55
N PRO A 343 -6.48 -15.14 12.88
CA PRO A 343 -6.32 -16.45 13.50
C PRO A 343 -5.55 -17.41 12.58
N ASN A 344 -4.54 -18.10 13.12
CA ASN A 344 -3.66 -18.99 12.38
C ASN A 344 -3.40 -20.30 13.14
N PRO A 345 -4.45 -21.09 13.44
CA PRO A 345 -4.32 -22.29 14.28
C PRO A 345 -3.43 -23.37 13.66
N ASP A 346 -3.37 -23.44 12.34
CA ASP A 346 -2.60 -24.44 11.59
C ASP A 346 -1.17 -23.99 11.27
N PHE A 347 -0.74 -22.78 11.72
CA PHE A 347 0.55 -22.18 11.39
C PHE A 347 0.88 -22.09 9.89
N LYS A 348 -0.18 -22.07 9.03
CA LYS A 348 -0.02 -21.90 7.57
C LYS A 348 0.50 -20.52 7.19
N LEU A 349 0.03 -19.49 7.89
CA LEU A 349 0.46 -18.13 7.70
C LEU A 349 1.77 -17.90 8.47
N ARG A 350 2.84 -17.61 7.73
CA ARG A 350 4.18 -17.43 8.32
C ARG A 350 4.62 -15.97 8.21
N PRO A 351 5.26 -15.40 9.22
CA PRO A 351 5.87 -14.09 9.13
C PRO A 351 6.78 -13.96 7.90
N GLY A 352 6.76 -12.80 7.26
CA GLY A 352 7.47 -12.54 6.00
C GLY A 352 6.70 -12.91 4.73
N MET A 353 5.54 -13.57 4.80
CA MET A 353 4.69 -13.81 3.63
C MET A 353 3.93 -12.55 3.24
N TYR A 354 3.80 -12.32 1.92
CA TYR A 354 2.91 -11.32 1.36
C TYR A 354 1.52 -11.89 1.15
N VAL A 355 0.52 -11.07 1.42
CA VAL A 355 -0.90 -11.40 1.27
C VAL A 355 -1.64 -10.31 0.53
N ASN A 356 -2.76 -10.69 -0.10
CA ASN A 356 -3.75 -9.74 -0.59
C ASN A 356 -4.89 -9.67 0.43
N ALA A 357 -5.18 -8.49 0.92
CA ALA A 357 -6.29 -8.18 1.80
C ALA A 357 -7.42 -7.58 0.97
N GLU A 358 -8.60 -8.19 1.01
CA GLU A 358 -9.79 -7.73 0.30
C GLU A 358 -10.88 -7.38 1.32
N LEU A 359 -11.37 -6.15 1.23
CA LEU A 359 -12.52 -5.66 2.00
C LEU A 359 -13.70 -5.51 1.06
N GLU A 360 -14.76 -6.28 1.26
CA GLU A 360 -16.02 -6.10 0.55
C GLU A 360 -16.98 -5.26 1.38
N MET A 361 -17.42 -4.14 0.81
CA MET A 361 -18.38 -3.25 1.42
C MET A 361 -19.68 -3.26 0.64
N ASN A 362 -20.79 -3.37 1.35
CA ASN A 362 -22.11 -3.18 0.77
C ASN A 362 -22.46 -1.69 0.81
N MET A 363 -22.56 -1.08 -0.38
CA MET A 363 -22.88 0.35 -0.54
C MET A 363 -24.39 0.61 -0.68
N GLY A 364 -25.22 -0.43 -0.40
CA GLY A 364 -26.67 -0.35 -0.57
C GLY A 364 -27.13 -0.65 -1.99
N GLU A 365 -28.39 -0.30 -2.28
CA GLU A 365 -28.98 -0.49 -3.61
C GLU A 365 -29.14 0.86 -4.31
N ALA A 366 -28.62 0.96 -5.52
CA ALA A 366 -28.79 2.12 -6.37
C ALA A 366 -29.22 1.75 -7.79
N LEU A 367 -29.74 2.75 -8.51
CA LEU A 367 -30.03 2.63 -9.91
C LEU A 367 -28.70 2.53 -10.67
N THR A 368 -28.57 1.56 -11.56
CA THR A 368 -27.31 1.27 -12.24
C THR A 368 -27.45 1.25 -13.74
N VAL A 369 -26.36 1.61 -14.43
CA VAL A 369 -26.22 1.53 -15.87
C VAL A 369 -24.88 0.90 -16.24
N PRO A 370 -24.79 0.03 -17.25
CA PRO A 370 -23.50 -0.49 -17.71
C PRO A 370 -22.56 0.62 -18.17
N VAL A 371 -21.26 0.48 -17.88
CA VAL A 371 -20.21 1.43 -18.33
C VAL A 371 -20.27 1.64 -19.85
N SER A 372 -20.56 0.58 -20.62
CA SER A 372 -20.68 0.62 -22.07
C SER A 372 -21.86 1.45 -22.59
N ALA A 373 -22.89 1.73 -21.77
CA ALA A 373 -24.01 2.59 -22.16
C ALA A 373 -23.71 4.09 -22.03
N VAL A 374 -22.65 4.43 -21.27
CA VAL A 374 -22.29 5.82 -21.02
C VAL A 374 -21.30 6.31 -22.07
N MET A 375 -21.62 7.44 -22.69
CA MET A 375 -20.76 8.14 -23.65
C MET A 375 -20.26 9.46 -23.01
N PRO A 376 -18.98 9.52 -22.57
CA PRO A 376 -18.40 10.77 -22.06
C PRO A 376 -18.16 11.75 -23.22
N THR A 377 -18.66 12.98 -23.08
CA THR A 377 -18.45 14.05 -24.07
C THR A 377 -17.41 15.09 -23.62
N GLY A 378 -16.67 14.81 -22.54
CA GLY A 378 -15.66 15.69 -21.95
C GLY A 378 -16.25 16.63 -20.90
N THR A 379 -17.44 17.17 -21.07
CA THR A 379 -18.12 18.05 -20.12
C THR A 379 -19.36 17.44 -19.48
N ARG A 380 -19.93 16.42 -20.10
CA ARG A 380 -21.20 15.78 -19.71
C ARG A 380 -21.16 14.29 -20.09
N ASP A 381 -21.86 13.49 -19.30
CA ASP A 381 -22.09 12.08 -19.59
C ASP A 381 -23.47 11.93 -20.25
N LEU A 382 -23.48 11.28 -21.41
CA LEU A 382 -24.69 11.02 -22.20
C LEU A 382 -25.03 9.54 -22.20
N VAL A 383 -26.33 9.26 -22.14
CA VAL A 383 -26.90 7.91 -22.37
C VAL A 383 -28.00 8.01 -23.40
N PHE A 384 -28.02 7.06 -24.31
CA PHE A 384 -29.10 6.96 -25.33
C PHE A 384 -30.21 6.06 -24.82
N VAL A 385 -31.39 6.64 -24.58
CA VAL A 385 -32.58 5.94 -24.08
C VAL A 385 -33.44 5.56 -25.26
N ASP A 386 -33.81 4.27 -25.36
CA ASP A 386 -34.73 3.76 -26.36
C ASP A 386 -36.19 4.02 -25.93
N LYS A 387 -36.91 4.78 -26.72
CA LYS A 387 -38.36 5.07 -26.55
C LYS A 387 -39.27 4.12 -27.32
N GLY A 388 -38.67 3.18 -28.04
CA GLY A 388 -39.42 2.28 -28.95
C GLY A 388 -39.64 2.87 -30.34
N ALA A 389 -40.05 2.02 -31.26
CA ALA A 389 -40.29 2.38 -32.68
C ALA A 389 -39.11 3.12 -33.37
N GLY A 390 -37.87 2.82 -32.97
CA GLY A 390 -36.67 3.45 -33.51
C GLY A 390 -36.35 4.84 -32.95
N LYS A 391 -37.15 5.36 -32.04
CA LYS A 391 -36.96 6.67 -31.42
C LYS A 391 -35.94 6.58 -30.28
N ILE A 392 -34.88 7.38 -30.36
CA ILE A 392 -33.78 7.44 -29.42
C ILE A 392 -33.71 8.84 -28.81
N GLU A 393 -33.67 8.89 -27.45
CA GLU A 393 -33.52 10.14 -26.69
C GLU A 393 -32.10 10.20 -26.10
N PRO A 394 -31.26 11.14 -26.57
CA PRO A 394 -29.99 11.42 -25.88
C PRO A 394 -30.28 12.17 -24.58
N ARG A 395 -29.81 11.63 -23.47
CA ARG A 395 -30.09 12.18 -22.15
C ARG A 395 -28.82 12.39 -21.37
N VAL A 396 -28.65 13.58 -20.81
CA VAL A 396 -27.56 13.89 -19.87
C VAL A 396 -27.85 13.20 -18.55
N VAL A 397 -26.88 12.49 -18.03
CA VAL A 397 -26.96 11.77 -16.77
C VAL A 397 -25.94 12.30 -15.79
N GLN A 398 -26.28 12.25 -14.52
CA GLN A 398 -25.32 12.42 -13.42
C GLN A 398 -24.98 11.05 -12.89
N LEU A 399 -23.71 10.70 -12.95
CA LEU A 399 -23.19 9.43 -12.51
C LEU A 399 -22.54 9.59 -11.14
N GLY A 400 -22.69 8.56 -10.31
CA GLY A 400 -21.97 8.40 -9.06
C GLY A 400 -20.68 7.60 -9.27
N TYR A 401 -20.36 6.77 -8.31
CA TYR A 401 -19.16 5.93 -8.39
C TYR A 401 -19.31 4.81 -9.42
N LYS A 402 -18.17 4.40 -9.95
CA LYS A 402 -18.05 3.24 -10.82
C LYS A 402 -17.80 1.99 -9.98
N TYR A 403 -18.63 0.95 -10.15
CA TYR A 403 -18.51 -0.33 -9.48
C TYR A 403 -18.30 -1.44 -10.53
N GLY A 404 -17.03 -1.83 -10.75
CA GLY A 404 -16.71 -2.79 -11.80
C GLY A 404 -17.18 -2.33 -13.19
N ASP A 405 -18.16 -3.04 -13.79
CA ASP A 405 -18.70 -2.77 -15.12
C ASP A 405 -19.98 -1.93 -15.12
N ILE A 406 -20.38 -1.37 -13.98
CA ILE A 406 -21.57 -0.54 -13.84
C ILE A 406 -21.24 0.81 -13.20
N TYR A 407 -22.02 1.84 -13.59
CA TYR A 407 -22.08 3.12 -12.90
C TYR A 407 -23.34 3.22 -12.05
N GLU A 408 -23.24 3.84 -10.91
CA GLU A 408 -24.36 4.37 -10.15
C GLU A 408 -24.97 5.56 -10.89
N VAL A 409 -26.30 5.63 -10.97
CA VAL A 409 -27.02 6.75 -11.58
C VAL A 409 -27.65 7.58 -10.47
N GLN A 410 -27.15 8.80 -10.29
CA GLN A 410 -27.71 9.77 -9.34
C GLN A 410 -28.93 10.47 -9.89
N SER A 411 -28.91 10.83 -11.19
CA SER A 411 -30.04 11.45 -11.86
C SER A 411 -30.01 11.28 -13.38
N GLY A 412 -31.14 11.47 -14.03
CA GLY A 412 -31.27 11.45 -15.49
C GLY A 412 -31.92 10.18 -16.06
N LEU A 413 -31.95 9.06 -15.34
CA LEU A 413 -32.59 7.81 -15.78
C LEU A 413 -33.64 7.32 -14.79
N LYS A 414 -34.56 6.52 -15.27
CA LYS A 414 -35.60 5.88 -14.45
C LYS A 414 -35.42 4.37 -14.45
N ASN A 415 -35.93 3.74 -13.38
CA ASN A 415 -35.94 2.28 -13.31
C ASN A 415 -36.69 1.66 -14.50
N ASN A 416 -36.16 0.58 -15.03
CA ASN A 416 -36.70 -0.19 -16.16
C ASN A 416 -36.64 0.52 -17.54
N GLU A 417 -35.97 1.67 -17.66
CA GLU A 417 -35.69 2.28 -18.98
C GLU A 417 -34.69 1.40 -19.75
N ARG A 418 -34.88 1.32 -21.07
CA ARG A 418 -33.94 0.65 -21.98
C ARG A 418 -32.92 1.65 -22.48
N VAL A 419 -31.65 1.30 -22.35
CA VAL A 419 -30.52 2.12 -22.79
C VAL A 419 -29.64 1.35 -23.77
N ILE A 420 -29.04 2.08 -24.71
CA ILE A 420 -28.14 1.52 -25.70
C ILE A 420 -26.78 1.28 -25.07
N VAL A 421 -26.21 0.07 -25.27
CA VAL A 421 -24.90 -0.32 -24.67
C VAL A 421 -23.81 -0.56 -25.70
N SER A 422 -24.17 -0.58 -26.99
CA SER A 422 -23.21 -0.72 -28.10
C SER A 422 -23.51 0.26 -29.21
N ALA A 423 -22.54 0.51 -30.06
CA ALA A 423 -22.64 1.42 -31.22
C ALA A 423 -22.96 2.89 -30.84
N ASN A 424 -22.74 3.32 -29.58
CA ASN A 424 -23.07 4.67 -29.09
C ASN A 424 -22.45 5.77 -29.94
N PHE A 425 -21.21 5.57 -30.43
CA PHE A 425 -20.53 6.52 -31.30
C PHE A 425 -21.20 6.67 -32.65
N LEU A 426 -21.65 5.54 -33.26
CA LEU A 426 -22.39 5.55 -34.56
C LEU A 426 -23.76 6.19 -34.39
N ILE A 427 -24.46 5.92 -33.31
CA ILE A 427 -25.72 6.55 -32.94
C ILE A 427 -25.55 8.07 -32.75
N SER A 428 -24.49 8.51 -32.08
CA SER A 428 -24.17 9.93 -31.92
C SER A 428 -23.85 10.60 -33.24
N ALA A 429 -23.12 9.93 -34.14
CA ALA A 429 -22.82 10.46 -35.48
C ALA A 429 -24.10 10.62 -36.31
N GLU A 430 -24.99 9.62 -36.29
CA GLU A 430 -26.30 9.66 -36.99
C GLU A 430 -27.15 10.82 -36.45
N SER A 431 -27.19 11.04 -35.14
CA SER A 431 -27.91 12.16 -34.53
C SER A 431 -27.40 13.52 -35.03
N LYS A 432 -26.07 13.69 -35.13
CA LYS A 432 -25.49 14.94 -35.66
C LYS A 432 -25.79 15.18 -37.12
N VAL A 433 -25.76 14.13 -37.93
CA VAL A 433 -26.10 14.22 -39.36
C VAL A 433 -27.56 14.61 -39.53
N GLN A 434 -28.47 13.99 -38.78
CA GLN A 434 -29.91 14.33 -38.85
C GLN A 434 -30.20 15.75 -38.35
N GLY A 435 -29.49 16.20 -37.30
CA GLY A 435 -29.56 17.59 -36.82
C GLY A 435 -29.15 18.59 -37.90
N ALA A 436 -28.00 18.37 -38.53
CA ALA A 436 -27.51 19.24 -39.60
C ALA A 436 -28.43 19.27 -40.83
N LEU A 437 -29.04 18.13 -41.19
CA LEU A 437 -30.04 18.07 -42.31
C LEU A 437 -31.30 18.86 -41.98
N LYS A 438 -31.82 18.80 -40.76
CA LYS A 438 -32.96 19.61 -40.32
C LYS A 438 -32.69 21.11 -40.37
N GLU A 439 -31.53 21.54 -39.86
CA GLU A 439 -31.13 22.94 -39.95
C GLU A 439 -31.03 23.43 -41.41
N PHE A 440 -30.57 22.56 -42.34
CA PHE A 440 -30.46 22.88 -43.74
C PHE A 440 -31.84 23.02 -44.39
N GLU A 441 -32.78 22.12 -44.07
CA GLU A 441 -34.17 22.18 -44.58
C GLU A 441 -34.95 23.38 -44.02
N GLU A 442 -34.77 23.74 -42.77
CA GLU A 442 -35.39 24.93 -42.16
C GLU A 442 -34.81 26.22 -42.72
N GLY A 443 -33.51 26.25 -43.02
CA GLY A 443 -32.83 27.37 -43.67
C GLY A 443 -33.34 27.61 -45.12
N GLN A 444 -33.66 26.54 -45.87
CA GLN A 444 -34.24 26.65 -47.21
C GLN A 444 -35.70 27.16 -47.19
N LYS A 445 -36.51 26.69 -46.26
CA LYS A 445 -37.90 27.18 -46.09
C LYS A 445 -37.98 28.66 -45.72
N SER A 446 -36.99 29.15 -44.98
CA SER A 446 -36.92 30.57 -44.62
C SER A 446 -36.51 31.49 -45.75
N GLN A 447 -35.88 30.97 -46.81
CA GLN A 447 -35.52 31.74 -48.03
C GLN A 447 -36.65 31.78 -49.08
N GLU A 448 -37.60 30.84 -49.08
CA GLU A 448 -38.69 30.74 -50.05
C GLU A 448 -39.90 31.62 -49.71
N THR A 449 -39.91 32.29 -48.54
CA THR A 449 -41.00 33.16 -48.06
C THR A 449 -40.68 34.66 -48.19
N VAL A 450 -39.80 35.10 -49.10
CA VAL A 450 -39.72 36.52 -49.52
C VAL A 450 -40.79 36.85 -50.48
N PRO A 451 -41.79 37.68 -50.17
CA PRO A 451 -42.87 38.02 -51.13
C PRO A 451 -42.24 38.92 -52.21
N GLU A 452 -42.41 38.49 -53.48
CA GLU A 452 -42.17 39.34 -54.63
C GLU A 452 -43.02 40.62 -54.51
N GLY A 453 -42.37 41.76 -54.30
CA GLY A 453 -43.02 43.07 -54.43
C GLY A 453 -43.41 43.33 -55.80
N LYS A 454 -44.74 43.51 -56.06
CA LYS A 454 -45.29 44.01 -57.31
C LYS A 454 -44.83 45.43 -57.56
N PRO A 455 -44.70 45.82 -58.88
CA PRO A 455 -44.20 47.12 -59.35
C PRO A 455 -45.11 48.29 -59.01
#